data_0dfd1f768bbf99616a82885bf1513de2
#
_entry.id   0dfd1f768bbf99616a82885bf1513de2
#
_cell.length_a   1.000
_cell.length_b   1.000
_cell.length_c   1.000
_cell.angle_alpha   90.00
_cell.angle_beta   90.00
_cell.angle_gamma   90.00
#
_symmetry.space_group_name_H-M   'P 1'
#
loop_
_entity.id
_entity.type
_entity.pdbx_description
1 polymer ?
#
loop_
_entity_poly.entity_id
_entity_poly.type
_entity_poly.pdbx_seq_one_letter_code
_entity_poly.pdbx_strand_id
1 'polypeptide(L)'
;MTNIEKLFAFFDSENQRDWQTYQTFLSDHVSWELEGDTTEIIKGKTGYLTKIQKAYHNNPVQFRCTYYQLSPDQNRIVTILENDFGDLSCDIFFFEKDLIVKEIEYLLKKAD
;
A
#
# COMPACT_ATOMS: atom_id res chain seq x y z
N MET A 1 9.32 13.92 -8.68
CA MET A 1 8.02 13.56 -8.10
C MET A 1 8.03 13.75 -6.60
N THR A 2 6.96 14.34 -6.08
CA THR A 2 6.76 14.39 -4.61
C THR A 2 6.40 12.99 -4.10
N ASN A 3 6.45 12.78 -2.78
CA ASN A 3 6.08 11.49 -2.20
C ASN A 3 4.63 11.13 -2.49
N ILE A 4 3.71 12.10 -2.47
CA ILE A 4 2.30 11.82 -2.78
C ILE A 4 2.12 11.42 -4.25
N GLU A 5 2.85 12.05 -5.16
CA GLU A 5 2.80 11.66 -6.57
C GLU A 5 3.35 10.24 -6.77
N LYS A 6 4.44 9.90 -6.07
CA LYS A 6 4.98 8.54 -6.08
C LYS A 6 3.99 7.54 -5.54
N LEU A 7 3.29 7.88 -4.45
CA LEU A 7 2.31 6.98 -3.85
C LEU A 7 1.17 6.70 -4.82
N PHE A 8 0.66 7.71 -5.51
CA PHE A 8 -0.40 7.51 -6.50
C PHE A 8 0.10 6.67 -7.69
N ALA A 9 1.34 6.88 -8.13
CA ALA A 9 1.93 6.03 -9.17
C ALA A 9 2.09 4.58 -8.68
N PHE A 10 2.43 4.40 -7.41
CA PHE A 10 2.51 3.08 -6.76
C PHE A 10 1.12 2.41 -6.77
N PHE A 11 0.07 3.12 -6.39
CA PHE A 11 -1.32 2.61 -6.43
C PHE A 11 -1.73 2.24 -7.85
N ASP A 12 -1.42 3.09 -8.84
CA ASP A 12 -1.75 2.82 -10.24
C ASP A 12 -1.07 1.56 -10.72
N SER A 13 0.21 1.35 -10.37
CA SER A 13 0.92 0.13 -10.76
C SER A 13 0.32 -1.12 -10.12
N GLU A 14 -0.18 -1.01 -8.89
CA GLU A 14 -0.89 -2.12 -8.23
C GLU A 14 -2.17 -2.46 -8.97
N ASN A 15 -2.99 -1.46 -9.30
CA ASN A 15 -4.23 -1.65 -10.03
C ASN A 15 -4.00 -2.25 -11.42
N GLN A 16 -2.86 -1.93 -12.05
CA GLN A 16 -2.49 -2.47 -13.35
C GLN A 16 -1.77 -3.82 -13.26
N ARG A 17 -1.46 -4.29 -12.05
CA ARG A 17 -0.65 -5.50 -11.82
C ARG A 17 0.73 -5.38 -12.44
N ASP A 18 1.26 -4.15 -12.56
CA ASP A 18 2.59 -3.86 -13.09
C ASP A 18 3.60 -3.94 -11.94
N TRP A 19 3.93 -5.17 -11.57
CA TRP A 19 4.78 -5.43 -10.41
C TRP A 19 6.22 -4.97 -10.61
N GLN A 20 6.66 -4.89 -11.85
CA GLN A 20 8.00 -4.40 -12.16
C GLN A 20 8.13 -2.92 -11.82
N THR A 21 7.13 -2.10 -12.16
CA THR A 21 7.08 -0.70 -11.77
C THR A 21 6.82 -0.55 -10.27
N TYR A 22 5.88 -1.32 -9.74
CA TYR A 22 5.48 -1.32 -8.34
C TYR A 22 6.68 -1.43 -7.40
N GLN A 23 7.55 -2.39 -7.65
CA GLN A 23 8.70 -2.66 -6.78
C GLN A 23 9.69 -1.51 -6.70
N THR A 24 9.74 -0.65 -7.73
CA THR A 24 10.71 0.46 -7.76
C THR A 24 10.44 1.50 -6.69
N PHE A 25 9.23 1.54 -6.15
CA PHE A 25 8.86 2.47 -5.08
C PHE A 25 9.19 1.95 -3.69
N LEU A 26 9.55 0.67 -3.56
CA LEU A 26 9.77 0.01 -2.28
C LEU A 26 11.26 -0.04 -1.93
N SER A 27 11.59 0.27 -0.66
CA SER A 27 12.92 -0.01 -0.12
C SER A 27 13.14 -1.52 -0.03
N ASP A 28 14.39 -1.96 -0.17
CA ASP A 28 14.73 -3.37 0.04
C ASP A 28 14.37 -3.84 1.46
N HIS A 29 14.34 -2.92 2.41
CA HIS A 29 14.05 -3.19 3.82
C HIS A 29 12.63 -2.82 4.22
N VAL A 30 11.73 -2.65 3.25
CA VAL A 30 10.34 -2.29 3.53
C VAL A 30 9.70 -3.30 4.47
N SER A 31 8.84 -2.82 5.38
CA SER A 31 7.99 -3.67 6.21
C SER A 31 6.53 -3.34 5.97
N TRP A 32 5.68 -4.35 6.06
CA TRP A 32 4.23 -4.22 5.89
C TRP A 32 3.55 -4.85 7.11
N GLU A 33 2.86 -4.02 7.88
CA GLU A 33 2.15 -4.45 9.06
C GLU A 33 0.66 -4.46 8.76
N LEU A 34 0.07 -5.66 8.78
CA LEU A 34 -1.35 -5.85 8.52
C LEU A 34 -2.07 -5.98 9.85
N GLU A 35 -2.98 -5.05 10.13
CA GLU A 35 -3.78 -5.01 11.33
C GLU A 35 -5.23 -5.38 11.00
N GLY A 36 -5.58 -6.65 11.22
CA GLY A 36 -6.93 -7.17 11.08
C GLY A 36 -7.36 -7.85 12.37
N ASP A 37 -7.95 -9.04 12.29
CA ASP A 37 -8.28 -9.85 13.48
C ASP A 37 -7.02 -10.24 14.24
N THR A 38 -5.93 -10.41 13.51
CA THR A 38 -4.60 -10.64 14.07
C THR A 38 -3.63 -9.65 13.40
N THR A 39 -2.43 -9.50 13.98
CA THR A 39 -1.37 -8.69 13.39
C THR A 39 -0.43 -9.61 12.62
N GLU A 40 -0.18 -9.26 11.35
CA GLU A 40 0.83 -9.93 10.53
C GLU A 40 1.86 -8.91 10.09
N ILE A 41 3.15 -9.25 10.21
CA ILE A 41 4.26 -8.38 9.79
C ILE A 41 5.05 -9.08 8.72
N ILE A 42 5.12 -8.45 7.53
CA ILE A 42 5.91 -8.94 6.40
C ILE A 42 7.14 -8.05 6.29
N LYS A 43 8.34 -8.63 6.27
CA LYS A 43 9.59 -7.88 6.21
C LYS A 43 10.33 -8.15 4.91
N GLY A 44 10.84 -7.06 4.32
CA GLY A 44 11.65 -7.11 3.11
C GLY A 44 10.82 -7.03 1.84
N LYS A 45 11.48 -6.53 0.77
CA LYS A 45 10.82 -6.34 -0.52
C LYS A 45 10.33 -7.66 -1.12
N THR A 46 11.13 -8.72 -1.02
CA THR A 46 10.76 -10.03 -1.59
C THR A 46 9.49 -10.57 -0.94
N GLY A 47 9.40 -10.53 0.39
CA GLY A 47 8.21 -10.97 1.11
C GLY A 47 6.99 -10.12 0.78
N TYR A 48 7.18 -8.81 0.70
CA TYR A 48 6.13 -7.87 0.33
C TYR A 48 5.55 -8.20 -1.05
N LEU A 49 6.43 -8.36 -2.05
CA LEU A 49 6.01 -8.67 -3.41
C LEU A 49 5.32 -10.02 -3.51
N THR A 50 5.83 -11.02 -2.81
CA THR A 50 5.21 -12.36 -2.79
C THR A 50 3.79 -12.27 -2.23
N LYS A 51 3.61 -11.56 -1.13
CA LYS A 51 2.30 -11.41 -0.48
C LYS A 51 1.31 -10.67 -1.37
N ILE A 52 1.71 -9.54 -1.95
CA ILE A 52 0.79 -8.73 -2.74
C ILE A 52 0.41 -9.42 -4.06
N GLN A 53 1.36 -10.07 -4.71
CA GLN A 53 1.06 -10.80 -5.95
C GLN A 53 0.13 -11.97 -5.71
N LYS A 54 0.30 -12.66 -4.59
CA LYS A 54 -0.59 -13.76 -4.20
C LYS A 54 -2.01 -13.26 -3.94
N ALA A 55 -2.14 -12.10 -3.28
CA ALA A 55 -3.45 -11.51 -2.99
C ALA A 55 -4.22 -11.18 -4.27
N TYR A 56 -3.51 -10.81 -5.34
CA TYR A 56 -4.14 -10.43 -6.61
C TYR A 56 -4.16 -11.54 -7.65
N HIS A 57 -3.72 -12.75 -7.29
CA HIS A 57 -3.71 -13.87 -8.24
C HIS A 57 -5.15 -14.20 -8.66
N ASN A 58 -5.41 -14.14 -9.98
CA ASN A 58 -6.75 -14.34 -10.55
C ASN A 58 -7.84 -13.45 -9.93
N ASN A 59 -7.44 -12.29 -9.44
CA ASN A 59 -8.36 -11.35 -8.78
C ASN A 59 -8.25 -9.99 -9.47
N PRO A 60 -9.29 -9.56 -10.22
CA PRO A 60 -9.24 -8.29 -10.94
C PRO A 60 -9.66 -7.08 -10.10
N VAL A 61 -9.83 -7.25 -8.79
CA VAL A 61 -10.28 -6.16 -7.92
C VAL A 61 -9.36 -4.96 -8.05
N GLN A 62 -9.95 -3.77 -8.11
CA GLN A 62 -9.23 -2.49 -8.10
C GLN A 62 -9.63 -1.69 -6.88
N PHE A 63 -8.82 -0.72 -6.55
CA PHE A 63 -9.09 0.16 -5.42
C PHE A 63 -8.81 1.61 -5.81
N ARG A 64 -9.27 2.53 -4.98
CA ARG A 64 -9.03 3.96 -5.14
C ARG A 64 -8.76 4.58 -3.78
N CYS A 65 -7.99 5.64 -3.76
CA CYS A 65 -7.75 6.44 -2.58
C CYS A 65 -8.86 7.48 -2.48
N THR A 66 -9.66 7.40 -1.42
CA THR A 66 -10.79 8.31 -1.21
C THR A 66 -10.42 9.49 -0.30
N TYR A 67 -9.33 9.38 0.43
CA TYR A 67 -8.86 10.42 1.34
C TYR A 67 -7.36 10.23 1.59
N TYR A 68 -6.63 11.33 1.73
CA TYR A 68 -5.24 11.25 2.17
C TYR A 68 -4.86 12.50 2.95
N GLN A 69 -3.83 12.36 3.79
CA GLN A 69 -3.26 13.47 4.54
C GLN A 69 -1.76 13.23 4.72
N LEU A 70 -0.97 14.30 4.50
CA LEU A 70 0.48 14.23 4.63
C LEU A 70 0.91 14.82 5.97
N SER A 71 2.00 14.26 6.55
CA SER A 71 2.71 14.92 7.63
C SER A 71 3.39 16.21 7.12
N PRO A 72 3.79 17.13 8.03
CA PRO A 72 4.44 18.38 7.59
C PRO A 72 5.70 18.17 6.74
N ASP A 73 6.47 17.11 7.00
CA ASP A 73 7.67 16.78 6.21
C ASP A 73 7.36 15.96 4.97
N GLN A 74 6.09 15.59 4.76
CA GLN A 74 5.60 14.80 3.62
C GLN A 74 6.17 13.37 3.56
N ASN A 75 6.82 12.91 4.63
CA ASN A 75 7.39 11.57 4.68
C ASN A 75 6.44 10.51 5.24
N ARG A 76 5.30 10.93 5.77
CA ARG A 76 4.26 10.02 6.24
C ARG A 76 2.94 10.42 5.61
N ILE A 77 2.28 9.46 4.97
CA ILE A 77 1.02 9.70 4.26
C ILE A 77 -0.01 8.72 4.78
N VAL A 78 -1.10 9.25 5.33
CA VAL A 78 -2.25 8.47 5.76
C VAL A 78 -3.25 8.45 4.62
N THR A 79 -3.75 7.26 4.26
CA THR A 79 -4.73 7.11 3.19
C THR A 79 -5.92 6.31 3.66
N ILE A 80 -7.08 6.57 3.06
CA ILE A 80 -8.24 5.67 3.11
C ILE A 80 -8.42 5.11 1.72
N LEU A 81 -8.44 3.79 1.62
CA LEU A 81 -8.60 3.08 0.36
C LEU A 81 -9.92 2.33 0.36
N GLU A 82 -10.57 2.31 -0.80
CA GLU A 82 -11.82 1.57 -1.01
C GLU A 82 -11.67 0.73 -2.26
N ASN A 83 -12.04 -0.57 -2.19
CA ASN A 83 -11.99 -1.42 -3.36
C ASN A 83 -13.36 -1.52 -4.05
N ASP A 84 -13.42 -2.27 -5.15
CA ASP A 84 -14.64 -2.43 -5.95
C ASP A 84 -15.79 -3.07 -5.18
N PHE A 85 -15.48 -3.79 -4.11
CA PHE A 85 -16.50 -4.43 -3.26
C PHE A 85 -17.00 -3.51 -2.14
N GLY A 86 -16.39 -2.33 -1.98
CA GLY A 86 -16.73 -1.43 -0.89
C GLY A 86 -15.98 -1.71 0.41
N ASP A 87 -14.98 -2.62 0.38
CA ASP A 87 -14.11 -2.82 1.54
C ASP A 87 -13.25 -1.58 1.75
N LEU A 88 -13.06 -1.20 3.01
CA LEU A 88 -12.27 -0.01 3.39
C LEU A 88 -11.05 -0.42 4.19
N SER A 89 -9.94 0.26 3.93
CA SER A 89 -8.74 0.16 4.76
C SER A 89 -8.14 1.55 4.99
N CYS A 90 -7.41 1.68 6.10
CA CYS A 90 -6.56 2.84 6.36
C CYS A 90 -5.13 2.38 6.21
N ASP A 91 -4.42 2.93 5.23
CA ASP A 91 -3.05 2.53 4.93
C ASP A 91 -2.15 3.73 5.18
N ILE A 92 -1.15 3.54 6.03
CA ILE A 92 -0.19 4.59 6.39
C ILE A 92 1.15 4.21 5.79
N PHE A 93 1.70 5.12 4.97
CA PHE A 93 2.96 4.91 4.27
C PHE A 93 4.05 5.82 4.83
N PHE A 94 5.22 5.25 5.05
CA PHE A 94 6.40 5.98 5.56
C PHE A 94 7.47 5.97 4.48
N PHE A 95 7.98 7.16 4.14
CA PHE A 95 9.01 7.35 3.12
C PHE A 95 10.32 7.74 3.79
N GLU A 96 11.42 7.18 3.28
CA GLU A 96 12.79 7.61 3.57
C GLU A 96 13.59 7.56 2.28
N LYS A 97 14.36 8.60 1.99
CA LYS A 97 15.21 8.68 0.79
C LYS A 97 14.43 8.33 -0.47
N ASP A 98 13.22 8.88 -0.57
CA ASP A 98 12.35 8.74 -1.74
C ASP A 98 11.76 7.35 -1.96
N LEU A 99 11.88 6.44 -1.00
CA LEU A 99 11.34 5.08 -1.07
C LEU A 99 10.39 4.82 0.09
N ILE A 100 9.41 3.95 -0.14
CA ILE A 100 8.51 3.47 0.91
C ILE A 100 9.29 2.48 1.77
N VAL A 101 9.42 2.79 3.06
CA VAL A 101 10.14 1.94 4.02
C VAL A 101 9.20 1.17 4.93
N LYS A 102 7.95 1.62 5.05
CA LYS A 102 6.97 0.96 5.92
C LYS A 102 5.57 1.27 5.46
N GLU A 103 4.71 0.26 5.53
CA GLU A 103 3.27 0.42 5.39
C GLU A 103 2.60 -0.22 6.60
N ILE A 104 1.64 0.51 7.20
CA ILE A 104 0.73 -0.05 8.21
C ILE A 104 -0.66 -0.02 7.62
N GLU A 105 -1.31 -1.17 7.54
CA GLU A 105 -2.64 -1.29 6.95
C GLU A 105 -3.63 -1.75 8.01
N TYR A 106 -4.67 -0.94 8.24
CA TYR A 106 -5.78 -1.28 9.13
C TYR A 106 -6.99 -1.64 8.29
N LEU A 107 -7.50 -2.85 8.47
CA LEU A 107 -8.77 -3.25 7.85
C LEU A 107 -9.90 -2.61 8.64
N LEU A 108 -10.63 -1.68 8.00
CA LEU A 108 -11.66 -0.88 8.68
C LEU A 108 -13.05 -1.49 8.57
N LYS A 109 -13.44 -1.91 7.35
CA LYS A 109 -14.78 -2.39 7.08
C LYS A 109 -14.76 -3.34 5.91
N LYS A 110 -15.42 -4.49 6.07
CA LYS A 110 -15.73 -5.37 4.96
C LYS A 110 -17.12 -5.05 4.43
N ALA A 111 -17.26 -5.07 3.11
CA ALA A 111 -18.55 -4.95 2.46
C ALA A 111 -19.42 -6.17 2.82
N ASP A 112 -20.71 -5.95 2.96
CA ASP A 112 -21.67 -7.01 3.23
C ASP A 112 -21.94 -7.85 1.99
#